data_216a33fbafad672803d00b1a1f292b22
#
_entry.id   216a33fbafad672803d00b1a1f292b22
#
_cell.length_a   1.000
_cell.length_b   1.000
_cell.length_c   1.000
_cell.angle_alpha   90.00
_cell.angle_beta   90.00
_cell.angle_gamma   90.00
#
_symmetry.space_group_name_H-M   'P 1'
#
loop_
_entity.id
_entity.type
_entity.pdbx_description
1 polymer ?
#
loop_
_entity_poly.entity_id
_entity_poly.type
_entity_poly.pdbx_seq_one_letter_code
_entity_poly.pdbx_strand_id
1 'polypeptide(L)'
;MKKVTLIMALAVGAGLASCTAQSPKANLKTEVDSLSYAIGMARTEGLTQYLMQQGVDTTQMAEFIKGFNEGAAKTSEKDLAYMTGMQIGQMVGKQWVEGFNQQIFGSDSTQTISRENMLAGFIAGITGKTGVMTKEAATTYMREGMESIKEKALAVKYADNKAEGEKFLADNKGKEGVVTTPSGLQYKIITKGTGEIPADTSKVKVNYKGTLIDGTEFDSSYKRNEPATFRANQVIKGWTEALTMMPVGSKWDLYIPQDLAYGGRETGGQIKPFSTLIFEVELVGIEK
;
A
#
# COMPACT_ATOMS: atom_id res chain seq x y z
N MET A 1 59.57 4.86 -19.25
CA MET A 1 58.78 3.76 -18.66
C MET A 1 59.27 3.55 -17.23
N LYS A 2 58.48 4.00 -16.24
CA LYS A 2 58.81 3.86 -14.81
C LYS A 2 58.48 2.42 -14.40
N LYS A 3 59.53 1.68 -14.01
CA LYS A 3 59.35 0.33 -13.43
C LYS A 3 58.66 0.48 -12.07
N VAL A 4 57.41 0.02 -11.99
CA VAL A 4 56.70 -0.08 -10.72
C VAL A 4 57.26 -1.33 -10.04
N THR A 5 58.17 -1.12 -9.10
CA THR A 5 58.69 -2.21 -8.23
C THR A 5 57.60 -2.49 -7.20
N LEU A 6 56.96 -3.66 -7.35
CA LEU A 6 55.91 -4.12 -6.41
C LEU A 6 56.62 -4.54 -5.11
N ILE A 7 56.53 -3.70 -4.08
CA ILE A 7 57.01 -4.05 -2.72
C ILE A 7 55.95 -4.99 -2.10
N MET A 8 56.24 -6.27 -2.02
CA MET A 8 55.45 -7.20 -1.21
C MET A 8 55.62 -6.85 0.26
N ALA A 9 54.72 -6.07 0.82
CA ALA A 9 54.61 -5.96 2.27
C ALA A 9 53.79 -7.14 2.78
N LEU A 10 54.46 -8.12 3.39
CA LEU A 10 53.83 -9.15 4.22
C LEU A 10 53.24 -8.44 5.46
N ALA A 11 52.01 -8.01 5.41
CA ALA A 11 51.26 -7.65 6.59
C ALA A 11 50.74 -8.94 7.24
N VAL A 12 51.44 -9.42 8.23
CA VAL A 12 50.92 -10.44 9.16
C VAL A 12 49.89 -9.75 10.04
N GLY A 13 48.65 -9.74 9.62
CA GLY A 13 47.50 -9.30 10.42
C GLY A 13 47.05 -10.45 11.29
N ALA A 14 47.33 -10.36 12.58
CA ALA A 14 46.82 -11.27 13.59
C ALA A 14 45.32 -11.13 13.77
N GLY A 15 44.59 -12.23 13.78
CA GLY A 15 43.37 -12.42 14.55
C GLY A 15 42.06 -12.10 13.89
N LEU A 16 41.53 -13.00 13.08
CA LEU A 16 40.13 -13.44 13.15
C LEU A 16 40.13 -14.95 12.94
N ALA A 17 40.21 -15.68 14.02
CA ALA A 17 40.01 -17.11 14.03
C ALA A 17 38.52 -17.41 13.76
N SER A 18 38.31 -18.37 12.89
CA SER A 18 37.07 -19.12 12.65
C SER A 18 36.16 -18.65 11.54
N CYS A 19 36.68 -18.64 10.29
CA CYS A 19 35.81 -18.88 9.12
C CYS A 19 36.56 -19.90 8.23
N THR A 20 36.20 -21.17 8.33
CA THR A 20 36.71 -22.24 7.46
C THR A 20 36.01 -22.25 6.08
N ALA A 21 35.57 -21.10 5.59
CA ALA A 21 35.18 -20.96 4.19
C ALA A 21 36.46 -20.97 3.36
N GLN A 22 36.67 -22.02 2.55
CA GLN A 22 37.84 -22.24 1.75
C GLN A 22 37.95 -21.19 0.64
N SER A 23 38.63 -20.07 0.91
CA SER A 23 38.98 -19.11 -0.14
C SER A 23 39.96 -19.72 -1.11
N PRO A 24 39.83 -19.50 -2.41
CA PRO A 24 40.87 -19.90 -3.37
C PRO A 24 42.22 -19.31 -2.99
N LYS A 25 43.28 -20.13 -2.97
CA LYS A 25 44.62 -19.64 -2.67
C LYS A 25 45.14 -18.85 -3.87
N ALA A 26 45.52 -17.60 -3.64
CA ALA A 26 46.14 -16.77 -4.67
C ALA A 26 47.52 -17.37 -5.08
N ASN A 27 47.77 -17.41 -6.39
CA ASN A 27 49.01 -17.85 -6.98
C ASN A 27 49.52 -16.76 -7.96
N LEU A 28 50.28 -15.82 -7.40
CA LEU A 28 50.68 -14.59 -8.10
C LEU A 28 52.06 -14.75 -8.75
N LYS A 29 52.16 -15.60 -9.75
CA LYS A 29 53.45 -15.89 -10.43
C LYS A 29 53.75 -14.93 -11.57
N THR A 30 52.77 -14.36 -12.19
CA THR A 30 52.90 -13.45 -13.34
C THR A 30 52.27 -12.07 -13.01
N GLU A 31 52.62 -11.06 -13.85
CA GLU A 31 51.97 -9.75 -13.74
C GLU A 31 50.45 -9.83 -13.99
N VAL A 32 50.04 -10.74 -14.87
CA VAL A 32 48.60 -10.97 -15.14
C VAL A 32 47.89 -11.58 -13.94
N ASP A 33 48.56 -12.52 -13.24
CA ASP A 33 47.99 -13.09 -11.99
C ASP A 33 47.80 -12.01 -10.93
N SER A 34 48.85 -11.16 -10.77
CA SER A 34 48.80 -10.06 -9.79
C SER A 34 47.73 -9.01 -10.16
N LEU A 35 47.61 -8.67 -11.45
CA LEU A 35 46.57 -7.80 -11.93
C LEU A 35 45.18 -8.40 -11.71
N SER A 36 44.98 -9.67 -12.00
CA SER A 36 43.69 -10.36 -11.79
C SER A 36 43.27 -10.32 -10.33
N TYR A 37 44.20 -10.59 -9.40
CA TYR A 37 43.94 -10.47 -7.98
C TYR A 37 43.58 -9.03 -7.55
N ALA A 38 44.36 -8.06 -8.03
CA ALA A 38 44.12 -6.64 -7.73
C ALA A 38 42.77 -6.16 -8.26
N ILE A 39 42.35 -6.60 -9.45
CA ILE A 39 41.01 -6.31 -9.99
C ILE A 39 39.92 -6.88 -9.06
N GLY A 40 40.08 -8.14 -8.62
CA GLY A 40 39.15 -8.78 -7.69
C GLY A 40 38.98 -7.96 -6.40
N MET A 41 40.10 -7.57 -5.78
CA MET A 41 40.08 -6.76 -4.55
C MET A 41 39.46 -5.38 -4.77
N ALA A 42 39.85 -4.68 -5.83
CA ALA A 42 39.36 -3.32 -6.09
C ALA A 42 37.86 -3.25 -6.36
N ARG A 43 37.27 -4.34 -6.88
CA ARG A 43 35.81 -4.43 -7.15
C ARG A 43 34.96 -4.71 -5.94
N THR A 44 35.54 -4.88 -4.76
CA THR A 44 34.80 -5.07 -3.50
C THR A 44 34.43 -3.75 -2.80
N GLU A 45 34.86 -2.61 -3.35
CA GLU A 45 34.50 -1.30 -2.80
C GLU A 45 32.96 -1.14 -2.74
N GLY A 46 32.42 -0.82 -1.56
CA GLY A 46 30.98 -0.70 -1.31
C GLY A 46 30.21 -2.04 -1.17
N LEU A 47 30.84 -3.20 -1.49
CA LEU A 47 30.16 -4.49 -1.46
C LEU A 47 29.67 -4.85 -0.06
N THR A 48 30.45 -4.56 0.98
CA THR A 48 30.03 -4.84 2.37
C THR A 48 28.73 -4.12 2.73
N GLN A 49 28.62 -2.86 2.35
CA GLN A 49 27.39 -2.08 2.59
C GLN A 49 26.19 -2.64 1.80
N TYR A 50 26.42 -3.04 0.56
CA TYR A 50 25.39 -3.71 -0.24
C TYR A 50 24.92 -5.01 0.41
N LEU A 51 25.86 -5.87 0.89
CA LEU A 51 25.54 -7.12 1.56
C LEU A 51 24.72 -6.89 2.83
N MET A 52 25.06 -5.89 3.64
CA MET A 52 24.28 -5.50 4.82
C MET A 52 22.84 -5.11 4.45
N GLN A 53 22.66 -4.36 3.37
CA GLN A 53 21.32 -4.01 2.86
C GLN A 53 20.51 -5.24 2.40
N GLN A 54 21.20 -6.30 1.95
CA GLN A 54 20.59 -7.58 1.60
C GLN A 54 20.38 -8.51 2.82
N GLY A 55 20.69 -8.04 4.02
CA GLY A 55 20.58 -8.81 5.26
C GLY A 55 21.72 -9.81 5.49
N VAL A 56 22.85 -9.65 4.79
CA VAL A 56 24.06 -10.47 4.97
C VAL A 56 25.06 -9.69 5.79
N ASP A 57 25.20 -10.03 7.06
CA ASP A 57 26.18 -9.47 7.97
C ASP A 57 27.44 -10.34 8.12
N THR A 58 28.32 -9.94 9.03
CA THR A 58 29.59 -10.66 9.26
C THR A 58 29.39 -12.10 9.78
N THR A 59 28.23 -12.40 10.39
CA THR A 59 27.94 -13.75 10.92
C THR A 59 27.61 -14.74 9.82
N GLN A 60 27.08 -14.25 8.68
CA GLN A 60 26.69 -15.04 7.51
C GLN A 60 27.76 -15.04 6.39
N MET A 61 28.90 -14.38 6.60
CA MET A 61 29.93 -14.23 5.58
C MET A 61 30.47 -15.58 5.08
N ALA A 62 30.54 -16.59 5.94
CA ALA A 62 30.97 -17.93 5.55
C ALA A 62 30.02 -18.56 4.52
N GLU A 63 28.73 -18.47 4.74
CA GLU A 63 27.72 -18.98 3.80
C GLU A 63 27.70 -18.15 2.50
N PHE A 64 27.90 -16.83 2.61
CA PHE A 64 28.04 -15.98 1.43
C PHE A 64 29.23 -16.42 0.55
N ILE A 65 30.43 -16.65 1.14
CA ILE A 65 31.61 -17.07 0.41
C ILE A 65 31.41 -18.46 -0.21
N LYS A 66 30.73 -19.37 0.49
CA LYS A 66 30.36 -20.69 -0.05
C LYS A 66 29.48 -20.54 -1.29
N GLY A 67 28.38 -19.77 -1.19
CA GLY A 67 27.50 -19.51 -2.31
C GLY A 67 28.18 -18.80 -3.49
N PHE A 68 29.10 -17.84 -3.19
CA PHE A 68 29.91 -17.18 -4.21
C PHE A 68 30.79 -18.17 -4.99
N ASN A 69 31.51 -19.06 -4.29
CA ASN A 69 32.39 -20.06 -4.92
C ASN A 69 31.59 -21.07 -5.76
N GLU A 70 30.45 -21.54 -5.24
CA GLU A 70 29.55 -22.43 -5.96
C GLU A 70 28.97 -21.74 -7.22
N GLY A 71 28.53 -20.49 -7.09
CA GLY A 71 28.00 -19.71 -8.20
C GLY A 71 29.01 -19.42 -9.29
N ALA A 72 30.27 -19.09 -8.89
CA ALA A 72 31.37 -18.81 -9.84
C ALA A 72 31.78 -20.06 -10.65
N ALA A 73 31.51 -21.24 -10.14
CA ALA A 73 31.78 -22.52 -10.85
C ALA A 73 30.63 -22.95 -11.79
N LYS A 74 29.48 -22.30 -11.72
CA LYS A 74 28.28 -22.64 -12.50
C LYS A 74 28.26 -21.89 -13.83
N THR A 75 28.49 -22.61 -14.94
CA THR A 75 28.64 -21.99 -16.28
C THR A 75 27.72 -22.60 -17.35
N SER A 76 27.10 -23.76 -17.08
CA SER A 76 26.20 -24.39 -18.06
C SER A 76 24.83 -23.70 -18.12
N GLU A 77 24.11 -23.83 -19.23
CA GLU A 77 22.73 -23.32 -19.38
C GLU A 77 21.78 -23.88 -18.30
N LYS A 78 21.97 -25.15 -17.90
CA LYS A 78 21.20 -25.77 -16.83
C LYS A 78 21.50 -25.12 -15.47
N ASP A 79 22.75 -24.83 -15.20
CA ASP A 79 23.15 -24.14 -13.98
C ASP A 79 22.58 -22.71 -13.92
N LEU A 80 22.63 -21.98 -15.04
CA LEU A 80 22.02 -20.64 -15.15
C LEU A 80 20.52 -20.69 -14.90
N ALA A 81 19.81 -21.67 -15.50
CA ALA A 81 18.38 -21.85 -15.27
C ALA A 81 18.07 -22.17 -13.81
N TYR A 82 18.87 -23.02 -13.16
CA TYR A 82 18.72 -23.35 -11.75
C TYR A 82 18.95 -22.13 -10.83
N MET A 83 20.02 -21.37 -11.05
CA MET A 83 20.33 -20.15 -10.28
C MET A 83 19.23 -19.09 -10.45
N THR A 84 18.75 -18.88 -11.68
CA THR A 84 17.61 -18.00 -11.97
C THR A 84 16.36 -18.45 -11.23
N GLY A 85 16.09 -19.76 -11.22
CA GLY A 85 14.98 -20.35 -10.47
C GLY A 85 15.07 -20.10 -8.96
N MET A 86 16.25 -20.25 -8.37
CA MET A 86 16.47 -19.93 -6.95
C MET A 86 16.20 -18.45 -6.64
N GLN A 87 16.73 -17.55 -7.46
CA GLN A 87 16.54 -16.10 -7.29
C GLN A 87 15.06 -15.71 -7.38
N ILE A 88 14.35 -16.19 -8.41
CA ILE A 88 12.92 -15.91 -8.60
C ILE A 88 12.11 -16.56 -7.48
N GLY A 89 12.44 -17.80 -7.10
CA GLY A 89 11.78 -18.51 -6.01
C GLY A 89 11.90 -17.79 -4.67
N GLN A 90 13.06 -17.20 -4.38
CA GLN A 90 13.27 -16.37 -3.18
C GLN A 90 12.45 -15.08 -3.25
N MET A 91 12.43 -14.41 -4.40
CA MET A 91 11.63 -13.19 -4.63
C MET A 91 10.14 -13.47 -4.43
N VAL A 92 9.60 -14.50 -5.08
CA VAL A 92 8.18 -14.86 -4.98
C VAL A 92 7.82 -15.36 -3.58
N GLY A 93 8.65 -16.26 -3.02
CA GLY A 93 8.36 -16.92 -1.74
C GLY A 93 8.58 -16.05 -0.50
N LYS A 94 9.26 -14.90 -0.63
CA LYS A 94 9.50 -13.97 0.47
C LYS A 94 8.98 -12.57 0.14
N GLN A 95 9.64 -11.86 -0.77
CA GLN A 95 9.33 -10.44 -1.02
C GLN A 95 7.89 -10.21 -1.47
N TRP A 96 7.36 -11.04 -2.37
CA TRP A 96 5.97 -10.89 -2.82
C TRP A 96 4.99 -11.26 -1.71
N VAL A 97 5.24 -12.32 -0.94
CA VAL A 97 4.39 -12.68 0.21
C VAL A 97 4.34 -11.55 1.23
N GLU A 98 5.49 -11.01 1.62
CA GLU A 98 5.59 -9.89 2.56
C GLU A 98 4.91 -8.63 2.00
N GLY A 99 5.17 -8.30 0.73
CA GLY A 99 4.57 -7.13 0.06
C GLY A 99 3.04 -7.21 -0.02
N PHE A 100 2.48 -8.36 -0.42
CA PHE A 100 1.04 -8.55 -0.47
C PHE A 100 0.41 -8.60 0.93
N ASN A 101 1.07 -9.20 1.92
CA ASN A 101 0.58 -9.15 3.31
C ASN A 101 0.49 -7.70 3.80
N GLN A 102 1.52 -6.90 3.58
CA GLN A 102 1.50 -5.48 3.94
C GLN A 102 0.41 -4.70 3.19
N GLN A 103 0.20 -5.00 1.91
CA GLN A 103 -0.81 -4.32 1.09
C GLN A 103 -2.24 -4.67 1.51
N ILE A 104 -2.50 -5.93 1.89
CA ILE A 104 -3.84 -6.44 2.21
C ILE A 104 -4.17 -6.23 3.69
N PHE A 105 -3.25 -6.58 4.58
CA PHE A 105 -3.48 -6.62 6.03
C PHE A 105 -2.80 -5.49 6.80
N GLY A 106 -1.91 -4.72 6.15
CA GLY A 106 -1.16 -3.64 6.80
C GLY A 106 -0.27 -4.17 7.92
N SER A 107 -0.48 -3.67 9.14
CA SER A 107 0.28 -4.09 10.33
C SER A 107 -0.32 -5.32 11.06
N ASP A 108 -1.41 -5.89 10.58
CA ASP A 108 -2.01 -7.08 11.17
C ASP A 108 -1.19 -8.32 10.81
N SER A 109 -0.38 -8.80 11.77
CA SER A 109 0.47 -9.99 11.63
C SER A 109 -0.27 -11.31 11.91
N THR A 110 -1.54 -11.26 12.29
CA THR A 110 -2.35 -12.48 12.57
C THR A 110 -2.84 -13.16 11.30
N GLN A 111 -2.83 -12.44 10.18
CA GLN A 111 -3.25 -12.92 8.88
C GLN A 111 -2.09 -12.92 7.88
N THR A 112 -2.06 -13.90 7.01
CA THR A 112 -1.07 -14.00 5.94
C THR A 112 -1.65 -14.73 4.73
N ILE A 113 -1.21 -14.33 3.54
CA ILE A 113 -1.47 -15.09 2.32
C ILE A 113 -0.64 -16.39 2.32
N SER A 114 -1.16 -17.45 1.73
CA SER A 114 -0.45 -18.72 1.66
C SER A 114 0.74 -18.64 0.68
N ARG A 115 1.95 -18.76 1.22
CA ARG A 115 3.18 -18.88 0.43
C ARG A 115 3.13 -20.10 -0.51
N GLU A 116 2.61 -21.22 -0.05
CA GLU A 116 2.51 -22.46 -0.83
C GLU A 116 1.60 -22.28 -2.03
N ASN A 117 0.41 -21.69 -1.83
CA ASN A 117 -0.53 -21.42 -2.91
C ASN A 117 0.02 -20.40 -3.91
N MET A 118 0.75 -19.39 -3.45
CA MET A 118 1.40 -18.41 -4.32
C MET A 118 2.46 -19.09 -5.20
N LEU A 119 3.31 -19.93 -4.64
CA LEU A 119 4.33 -20.67 -5.40
C LEU A 119 3.68 -21.65 -6.39
N ALA A 120 2.63 -22.37 -5.98
CA ALA A 120 1.89 -23.27 -6.86
C ALA A 120 1.26 -22.52 -8.04
N GLY A 121 0.62 -21.38 -7.79
CA GLY A 121 0.05 -20.51 -8.81
C GLY A 121 1.10 -19.97 -9.76
N PHE A 122 2.26 -19.54 -9.24
CA PHE A 122 3.38 -19.07 -10.06
C PHE A 122 3.87 -20.17 -11.01
N ILE A 123 4.10 -21.39 -10.49
CA ILE A 123 4.54 -22.55 -11.31
C ILE A 123 3.49 -22.90 -12.35
N ALA A 124 2.19 -22.92 -11.99
CA ALA A 124 1.10 -23.17 -12.94
C ALA A 124 1.11 -22.12 -14.06
N GLY A 125 1.31 -20.86 -13.70
CA GLY A 125 1.36 -19.73 -14.64
C GLY A 125 2.50 -19.81 -15.65
N ILE A 126 3.72 -20.17 -15.24
CA ILE A 126 4.88 -20.28 -16.14
C ILE A 126 4.87 -21.56 -16.98
N THR A 127 4.27 -22.65 -16.47
CA THR A 127 4.21 -23.93 -17.17
C THR A 127 2.97 -24.09 -18.06
N GLY A 128 2.04 -23.14 -18.00
CA GLY A 128 0.75 -23.23 -18.72
C GLY A 128 -0.21 -24.29 -18.18
N LYS A 129 0.08 -24.89 -17.00
CA LYS A 129 -0.79 -25.89 -16.35
C LYS A 129 -1.86 -25.20 -15.52
N THR A 130 -2.93 -24.77 -16.15
CA THR A 130 -4.00 -23.92 -15.57
C THR A 130 -5.20 -24.71 -15.07
N GLY A 131 -4.99 -25.89 -14.47
CA GLY A 131 -6.07 -26.78 -14.04
C GLY A 131 -7.01 -26.21 -12.96
N VAL A 132 -6.56 -25.23 -12.18
CA VAL A 132 -7.38 -24.58 -11.13
C VAL A 132 -8.09 -23.34 -11.69
N MET A 133 -7.35 -22.45 -12.36
CA MET A 133 -7.90 -21.24 -13.00
C MET A 133 -7.00 -20.80 -14.15
N THR A 134 -7.56 -20.08 -15.13
CA THR A 134 -6.78 -19.46 -16.22
C THR A 134 -6.05 -18.22 -15.73
N LYS A 135 -5.08 -17.71 -16.49
CA LYS A 135 -4.37 -16.45 -16.15
C LYS A 135 -5.31 -15.25 -16.09
N GLU A 136 -6.27 -15.20 -17.01
CA GLU A 136 -7.28 -14.14 -17.08
C GLU A 136 -8.18 -14.17 -15.84
N ALA A 137 -8.67 -15.35 -15.46
CA ALA A 137 -9.47 -15.55 -14.26
C ALA A 137 -8.66 -15.21 -13.00
N ALA A 138 -7.39 -15.61 -12.93
CA ALA A 138 -6.50 -15.28 -11.81
C ALA A 138 -6.29 -13.76 -11.67
N THR A 139 -6.08 -13.05 -12.80
CA THR A 139 -5.91 -11.60 -12.80
C THR A 139 -7.15 -10.88 -12.29
N THR A 140 -8.34 -11.30 -12.75
CA THR A 140 -9.62 -10.73 -12.28
C THR A 140 -9.84 -11.03 -10.80
N TYR A 141 -9.67 -12.28 -10.39
CA TYR A 141 -9.84 -12.69 -9.00
C TYR A 141 -8.86 -12.00 -8.05
N MET A 142 -7.60 -11.83 -8.48
CA MET A 142 -6.60 -11.10 -7.67
C MET A 142 -7.06 -9.67 -7.40
N ARG A 143 -7.48 -8.94 -8.43
CA ARG A 143 -7.93 -7.54 -8.28
C ARG A 143 -9.14 -7.43 -7.35
N GLU A 144 -10.18 -8.21 -7.61
CA GLU A 144 -11.44 -8.16 -6.85
C GLU A 144 -11.30 -8.77 -5.45
N GLY A 145 -10.54 -9.87 -5.35
CA GLY A 145 -10.30 -10.57 -4.10
C GLY A 145 -9.46 -9.76 -3.12
N MET A 146 -8.43 -9.07 -3.60
CA MET A 146 -7.60 -8.21 -2.74
C MET A 146 -8.42 -7.08 -2.11
N GLU A 147 -9.27 -6.41 -2.90
CA GLU A 147 -10.17 -5.37 -2.41
C GLU A 147 -11.14 -5.93 -1.36
N SER A 148 -11.79 -7.06 -1.66
CA SER A 148 -12.75 -7.70 -0.75
C SER A 148 -12.11 -8.15 0.57
N ILE A 149 -10.92 -8.76 0.51
CA ILE A 149 -10.22 -9.24 1.72
C ILE A 149 -9.75 -8.04 2.55
N LYS A 150 -9.19 -7.01 1.91
CA LYS A 150 -8.80 -5.78 2.59
C LYS A 150 -9.98 -5.10 3.29
N GLU A 151 -11.11 -4.99 2.61
CA GLU A 151 -12.33 -4.42 3.19
C GLU A 151 -12.81 -5.21 4.41
N LYS A 152 -12.82 -6.56 4.33
CA LYS A 152 -13.17 -7.42 5.45
C LYS A 152 -12.21 -7.28 6.62
N ALA A 153 -10.91 -7.24 6.37
CA ALA A 153 -9.91 -7.02 7.41
C ALA A 153 -10.08 -5.65 8.10
N LEU A 154 -10.33 -4.60 7.31
CA LEU A 154 -10.63 -3.27 7.85
C LEU A 154 -11.96 -3.25 8.62
N ALA A 155 -12.99 -3.98 8.17
CA ALA A 155 -14.26 -4.07 8.87
C ALA A 155 -14.13 -4.71 10.26
N VAL A 156 -13.26 -5.72 10.40
CA VAL A 156 -12.92 -6.30 11.72
C VAL A 156 -12.15 -5.28 12.58
N LYS A 157 -11.10 -4.68 12.01
CA LYS A 157 -10.26 -3.71 12.73
C LYS A 157 -11.02 -2.48 13.22
N TYR A 158 -12.00 -2.01 12.46
CA TYR A 158 -12.79 -0.81 12.73
C TYR A 158 -14.26 -1.13 13.08
N ALA A 159 -14.52 -2.34 13.60
CA ALA A 159 -15.87 -2.79 13.95
C ALA A 159 -16.58 -1.83 14.92
N ASP A 160 -15.86 -1.35 15.93
CA ASP A 160 -16.40 -0.41 16.92
C ASP A 160 -16.81 0.91 16.25
N ASN A 161 -15.95 1.48 15.40
CA ASN A 161 -16.24 2.72 14.68
C ASN A 161 -17.48 2.58 13.77
N LYS A 162 -17.62 1.44 13.12
CA LYS A 162 -18.80 1.12 12.31
C LYS A 162 -20.06 1.02 13.17
N ALA A 163 -19.99 0.27 14.27
CA ALA A 163 -21.13 0.09 15.19
C ALA A 163 -21.57 1.41 15.85
N GLU A 164 -20.62 2.25 16.25
CA GLU A 164 -20.91 3.59 16.78
C GLU A 164 -21.63 4.48 15.77
N GLY A 165 -21.19 4.45 14.51
CA GLY A 165 -21.84 5.17 13.42
C GLY A 165 -23.26 4.68 13.12
N GLU A 166 -23.47 3.36 13.07
CA GLU A 166 -24.78 2.74 12.87
C GLU A 166 -25.73 3.08 14.03
N LYS A 167 -25.24 3.01 15.26
CA LYS A 167 -26.00 3.39 16.46
C LYS A 167 -26.38 4.87 16.41
N PHE A 168 -25.43 5.75 16.09
CA PHE A 168 -25.68 7.17 15.95
C PHE A 168 -26.83 7.46 14.97
N LEU A 169 -26.80 6.83 13.78
CA LEU A 169 -27.84 7.00 12.76
C LEU A 169 -29.20 6.44 13.20
N ALA A 170 -29.20 5.31 13.89
CA ALA A 170 -30.43 4.73 14.45
C ALA A 170 -31.09 5.67 15.47
N ASP A 171 -30.29 6.24 16.37
CA ASP A 171 -30.76 7.20 17.38
C ASP A 171 -31.19 8.53 16.73
N ASN A 172 -30.45 8.97 15.69
CA ASN A 172 -30.69 10.25 15.00
C ASN A 172 -31.99 10.24 14.18
N LYS A 173 -32.35 9.08 13.60
CA LYS A 173 -33.58 8.89 12.81
C LYS A 173 -34.85 9.30 13.57
N GLY A 174 -34.86 9.16 14.89
CA GLY A 174 -36.00 9.52 15.75
C GLY A 174 -36.06 10.99 16.17
N LYS A 175 -35.06 11.80 15.82
CA LYS A 175 -34.99 13.20 16.24
C LYS A 175 -35.92 14.08 15.41
N GLU A 176 -36.47 15.12 16.04
CA GLU A 176 -37.37 16.05 15.40
C GLU A 176 -36.72 16.76 14.18
N GLY A 177 -37.43 16.73 13.07
CA GLY A 177 -37.02 17.37 11.82
C GLY A 177 -36.00 16.56 11.01
N VAL A 178 -35.57 15.37 11.46
CA VAL A 178 -34.70 14.48 10.71
C VAL A 178 -35.50 13.61 9.74
N VAL A 179 -35.13 13.63 8.48
CA VAL A 179 -35.70 12.81 7.41
C VAL A 179 -34.67 11.79 6.96
N THR A 180 -35.09 10.55 6.70
CA THR A 180 -34.22 9.47 6.19
C THR A 180 -34.68 9.10 4.78
N THR A 181 -33.77 9.11 3.82
CA THR A 181 -34.02 8.69 2.44
C THR A 181 -33.93 7.16 2.29
N PRO A 182 -34.41 6.59 1.16
CA PRO A 182 -34.28 5.15 0.90
C PRO A 182 -32.83 4.64 0.85
N SER A 183 -31.85 5.51 0.52
CA SER A 183 -30.43 5.16 0.52
C SER A 183 -29.82 5.07 1.92
N GLY A 184 -30.52 5.59 2.93
CA GLY A 184 -30.03 5.71 4.30
C GLY A 184 -29.40 7.07 4.64
N LEU A 185 -29.31 8.00 3.69
CA LEU A 185 -28.94 9.38 3.99
C LEU A 185 -29.96 9.98 4.96
N GLN A 186 -29.47 10.65 6.01
CA GLN A 186 -30.33 11.44 6.88
C GLN A 186 -29.99 12.91 6.73
N TYR A 187 -31.03 13.75 6.76
CA TYR A 187 -30.84 15.19 6.71
C TYR A 187 -31.87 15.93 7.56
N LYS A 188 -31.49 17.13 8.00
CA LYS A 188 -32.37 18.06 8.66
C LYS A 188 -32.29 19.41 7.95
N ILE A 189 -33.44 19.96 7.58
CA ILE A 189 -33.51 21.27 6.94
C ILE A 189 -33.41 22.35 8.03
N ILE A 190 -32.35 23.14 8.02
CA ILE A 190 -32.14 24.29 8.91
C ILE A 190 -32.74 25.55 8.26
N THR A 191 -32.46 25.76 6.98
CA THR A 191 -33.02 26.84 6.18
C THR A 191 -33.52 26.28 4.86
N LYS A 192 -34.76 26.58 4.50
CA LYS A 192 -35.35 26.19 3.22
C LYS A 192 -35.05 27.25 2.19
N GLY A 193 -34.27 26.92 1.18
CA GLY A 193 -34.03 27.75 0.01
C GLY A 193 -35.26 27.80 -0.92
N THR A 194 -35.25 28.77 -1.83
CA THR A 194 -36.31 28.97 -2.84
C THR A 194 -35.76 29.03 -4.26
N GLY A 195 -34.45 28.86 -4.43
CA GLY A 195 -33.80 28.91 -5.73
C GLY A 195 -33.93 27.62 -6.54
N GLU A 196 -33.18 27.52 -7.62
CA GLU A 196 -33.11 26.35 -8.48
C GLU A 196 -32.50 25.15 -7.75
N ILE A 197 -32.95 23.94 -8.06
CA ILE A 197 -32.35 22.69 -7.58
C ILE A 197 -31.28 22.24 -8.59
N PRO A 198 -30.04 21.99 -8.17
CA PRO A 198 -28.97 21.55 -9.08
C PRO A 198 -29.27 20.19 -9.74
N ALA A 199 -28.91 20.05 -11.00
CA ALA A 199 -28.73 18.73 -11.60
C ALA A 199 -27.44 18.07 -11.07
N ASP A 200 -27.30 16.76 -11.22
CA ASP A 200 -26.09 16.00 -10.80
C ASP A 200 -24.81 16.47 -11.51
N THR A 201 -24.94 16.98 -12.74
CA THR A 201 -23.83 17.54 -13.53
C THR A 201 -23.51 19.00 -13.21
N SER A 202 -24.35 19.65 -12.40
CA SER A 202 -24.19 21.07 -12.06
C SER A 202 -22.92 21.32 -11.25
N LYS A 203 -22.31 22.46 -11.47
CA LYS A 203 -21.22 22.99 -10.66
C LYS A 203 -21.85 23.88 -9.58
N VAL A 204 -21.64 23.53 -8.33
CA VAL A 204 -22.31 24.18 -7.19
C VAL A 204 -21.29 24.88 -6.29
N LYS A 205 -21.70 25.98 -5.70
CA LYS A 205 -20.96 26.76 -4.72
C LYS A 205 -21.59 26.55 -3.36
N VAL A 206 -20.81 26.09 -2.39
CA VAL A 206 -21.30 25.71 -1.07
C VAL A 206 -20.41 26.25 0.06
N ASN A 207 -21.04 26.63 1.17
CA ASN A 207 -20.35 26.68 2.44
C ASN A 207 -20.61 25.38 3.19
N TYR A 208 -19.61 24.86 3.89
CA TYR A 208 -19.78 23.62 4.63
C TYR A 208 -18.83 23.51 5.82
N LYS A 209 -19.24 22.67 6.75
CA LYS A 209 -18.42 22.19 7.87
C LYS A 209 -18.67 20.71 8.04
N GLY A 210 -17.60 19.91 8.00
CA GLY A 210 -17.61 18.46 8.19
C GLY A 210 -17.06 18.07 9.56
N THR A 211 -17.81 17.23 10.29
CA THR A 211 -17.42 16.71 11.59
C THR A 211 -17.64 15.19 11.68
N LEU A 212 -16.88 14.53 12.55
CA LEU A 212 -17.16 13.18 13.00
C LEU A 212 -18.32 13.19 14.03
N ILE A 213 -18.80 12.01 14.40
CA ILE A 213 -19.90 11.87 15.38
C ILE A 213 -19.52 12.36 16.79
N ASP A 214 -18.24 12.40 17.13
CA ASP A 214 -17.68 12.95 18.37
C ASP A 214 -17.53 14.49 18.35
N GLY A 215 -17.88 15.13 17.23
CA GLY A 215 -17.76 16.57 17.02
C GLY A 215 -16.40 17.03 16.48
N THR A 216 -15.44 16.13 16.29
CA THR A 216 -14.13 16.46 15.70
C THR A 216 -14.32 16.98 14.28
N GLU A 217 -13.92 18.23 14.04
CA GLU A 217 -13.97 18.86 12.72
C GLU A 217 -12.79 18.40 11.86
N PHE A 218 -13.08 17.85 10.69
CA PHE A 218 -12.05 17.39 9.76
C PHE A 218 -11.90 18.27 8.52
N ASP A 219 -12.93 19.04 8.14
CA ASP A 219 -12.87 20.00 7.02
C ASP A 219 -13.94 21.09 7.15
N SER A 220 -13.62 22.29 6.64
CA SER A 220 -14.55 23.44 6.67
C SER A 220 -14.17 24.49 5.64
N SER A 221 -15.14 24.96 4.84
CA SER A 221 -14.99 26.12 3.96
C SER A 221 -14.91 27.42 4.76
N TYR A 222 -15.57 27.48 5.92
CA TYR A 222 -15.56 28.67 6.77
C TYR A 222 -14.15 28.99 7.28
N LYS A 223 -13.32 27.99 7.54
CA LYS A 223 -11.90 28.21 7.93
C LYS A 223 -11.05 28.82 6.82
N ARG A 224 -11.46 28.63 5.58
CA ARG A 224 -10.81 29.22 4.39
C ARG A 224 -11.36 30.60 4.05
N ASN A 225 -12.44 31.01 4.72
CA ASN A 225 -13.18 32.27 4.48
C ASN A 225 -13.70 32.41 3.04
N GLU A 226 -13.92 31.30 2.36
CA GLU A 226 -14.47 31.27 0.99
C GLU A 226 -15.32 30.03 0.76
N PRO A 227 -16.43 30.14 0.03
CA PRO A 227 -17.20 28.98 -0.40
C PRO A 227 -16.38 28.08 -1.34
N ALA A 228 -16.59 26.78 -1.21
CA ALA A 228 -15.98 25.82 -2.12
C ALA A 228 -16.88 25.54 -3.32
N THR A 229 -16.26 25.22 -4.46
CA THR A 229 -16.96 24.88 -5.68
C THR A 229 -16.71 23.41 -6.06
N PHE A 230 -17.79 22.65 -6.29
CA PHE A 230 -17.73 21.24 -6.66
C PHE A 230 -18.68 20.94 -7.83
N ARG A 231 -18.38 19.90 -8.60
CA ARG A 231 -19.40 19.23 -9.42
C ARG A 231 -20.22 18.30 -8.54
N ALA A 232 -21.55 18.37 -8.61
CA ALA A 232 -22.44 17.63 -7.72
C ALA A 232 -22.24 16.09 -7.81
N ASN A 233 -21.78 15.57 -8.95
CA ASN A 233 -21.46 14.14 -9.14
C ASN A 233 -19.99 13.77 -8.89
N GLN A 234 -19.16 14.69 -8.41
CA GLN A 234 -17.73 14.45 -8.10
C GLN A 234 -17.42 14.57 -6.61
N VAL A 235 -18.40 14.36 -5.77
CA VAL A 235 -18.32 14.35 -4.31
C VAL A 235 -18.76 12.98 -3.77
N ILE A 236 -18.76 12.77 -2.47
CA ILE A 236 -19.29 11.54 -1.88
C ILE A 236 -20.79 11.39 -2.18
N LYS A 237 -21.28 10.15 -2.30
CA LYS A 237 -22.64 9.84 -2.74
C LYS A 237 -23.71 10.57 -1.94
N GLY A 238 -23.54 10.65 -0.61
CA GLY A 238 -24.46 11.37 0.26
C GLY A 238 -24.57 12.87 -0.06
N TRP A 239 -23.48 13.49 -0.48
CA TRP A 239 -23.51 14.88 -0.95
C TRP A 239 -24.19 15.01 -2.31
N THR A 240 -23.87 14.13 -3.26
CA THR A 240 -24.55 14.13 -4.57
C THR A 240 -26.06 14.04 -4.40
N GLU A 241 -26.52 13.10 -3.56
CA GLU A 241 -27.93 12.93 -3.28
C GLU A 241 -28.54 14.18 -2.61
N ALA A 242 -27.90 14.72 -1.58
CA ALA A 242 -28.41 15.93 -0.91
C ALA A 242 -28.47 17.13 -1.83
N LEU A 243 -27.38 17.43 -2.57
CA LEU A 243 -27.30 18.59 -3.47
C LEU A 243 -28.36 18.59 -4.56
N THR A 244 -28.72 17.40 -5.07
CA THR A 244 -29.80 17.26 -6.09
C THR A 244 -31.21 17.34 -5.51
N MET A 245 -31.35 17.49 -4.19
CA MET A 245 -32.62 17.76 -3.50
C MET A 245 -32.69 19.16 -2.90
N MET A 246 -31.56 19.85 -2.73
CA MET A 246 -31.46 21.14 -2.05
C MET A 246 -31.74 22.30 -3.03
N PRO A 247 -32.77 23.11 -2.83
CA PRO A 247 -32.88 24.39 -3.54
C PRO A 247 -31.77 25.37 -3.15
N VAL A 248 -31.24 26.15 -4.07
CA VAL A 248 -30.29 27.23 -3.77
C VAL A 248 -30.83 28.14 -2.67
N GLY A 249 -29.96 28.53 -1.74
CA GLY A 249 -30.28 29.24 -0.51
C GLY A 249 -30.66 28.32 0.67
N SER A 250 -30.64 26.99 0.47
CA SER A 250 -30.87 26.04 1.56
C SER A 250 -29.63 25.89 2.42
N LYS A 251 -29.88 25.61 3.73
CA LYS A 251 -28.88 25.13 4.68
C LYS A 251 -29.41 23.88 5.35
N TRP A 252 -28.68 22.77 5.21
CA TRP A 252 -29.06 21.46 5.75
C TRP A 252 -27.94 20.88 6.61
N ASP A 253 -28.33 20.14 7.66
CA ASP A 253 -27.45 19.19 8.31
C ASP A 253 -27.62 17.83 7.63
N LEU A 254 -26.52 17.23 7.20
CA LEU A 254 -26.46 15.91 6.58
C LEU A 254 -25.78 14.94 7.54
N TYR A 255 -26.38 13.76 7.72
CA TYR A 255 -25.80 12.65 8.49
C TYR A 255 -25.63 11.49 7.53
N ILE A 256 -24.40 11.24 7.13
CA ILE A 256 -24.07 10.41 5.98
C ILE A 256 -23.52 9.08 6.48
N PRO A 257 -24.24 7.96 6.25
CA PRO A 257 -23.73 6.65 6.55
C PRO A 257 -22.47 6.34 5.74
N GLN A 258 -21.60 5.50 6.27
CA GLN A 258 -20.30 5.19 5.68
C GLN A 258 -20.40 4.69 4.23
N ASP A 259 -21.47 3.97 3.83
CA ASP A 259 -21.69 3.47 2.47
C ASP A 259 -21.94 4.57 1.44
N LEU A 260 -22.41 5.75 1.90
CA LEU A 260 -22.59 6.96 1.11
C LEU A 260 -21.44 7.96 1.26
N ALA A 261 -20.40 7.61 2.05
CA ALA A 261 -19.20 8.40 2.27
C ALA A 261 -17.95 7.66 1.72
N TYR A 262 -17.03 7.30 2.57
CA TYR A 262 -15.76 6.70 2.16
C TYR A 262 -15.70 5.16 2.35
N GLY A 263 -16.68 4.55 3.03
CA GLY A 263 -16.70 3.11 3.29
C GLY A 263 -15.47 2.66 4.05
N GLY A 264 -14.90 1.53 3.66
CA GLY A 264 -13.66 0.99 4.22
C GLY A 264 -12.38 1.67 3.75
N ARG A 265 -12.44 2.74 2.94
CA ARG A 265 -11.25 3.42 2.43
C ARG A 265 -10.56 4.22 3.53
N GLU A 266 -9.23 4.10 3.59
CA GLU A 266 -8.39 4.97 4.41
C GLU A 266 -8.19 6.30 3.67
N THR A 267 -8.67 7.40 4.25
CA THR A 267 -8.59 8.74 3.64
C THR A 267 -7.29 9.48 3.99
N GLY A 268 -6.50 8.94 4.91
CA GLY A 268 -5.29 9.59 5.42
C GLY A 268 -5.64 10.85 6.24
N GLY A 269 -5.94 10.73 7.52
CA GLY A 269 -6.30 11.85 8.37
C GLY A 269 -7.21 11.44 9.52
N GLN A 270 -8.13 12.31 9.89
CA GLN A 270 -9.03 12.09 11.04
C GLN A 270 -10.18 11.11 10.74
N ILE A 271 -10.57 10.96 9.46
CA ILE A 271 -11.65 10.08 9.05
C ILE A 271 -11.14 8.64 8.98
N LYS A 272 -11.54 7.82 9.93
CA LYS A 272 -11.24 6.38 9.95
C LYS A 272 -12.14 5.62 8.96
N PRO A 273 -11.74 4.41 8.51
CA PRO A 273 -12.64 3.53 7.79
C PRO A 273 -13.97 3.33 8.50
N PHE A 274 -15.04 3.26 7.72
CA PHE A 274 -16.44 3.10 8.17
C PHE A 274 -16.99 4.24 9.04
N SER A 275 -16.40 5.44 9.01
CA SER A 275 -16.91 6.58 9.74
C SER A 275 -18.23 7.08 9.14
N THR A 276 -19.22 7.29 10.00
CA THR A 276 -20.38 8.13 9.72
C THR A 276 -19.95 9.59 9.79
N LEU A 277 -20.35 10.39 8.79
CA LEU A 277 -19.95 11.80 8.67
C LEU A 277 -21.14 12.71 8.90
N ILE A 278 -20.89 13.84 9.52
CA ILE A 278 -21.87 14.89 9.71
C ILE A 278 -21.38 16.12 8.95
N PHE A 279 -22.27 16.73 8.17
CA PHE A 279 -21.97 17.98 7.48
C PHE A 279 -23.09 18.98 7.69
N GLU A 280 -22.74 20.20 8.03
CA GLU A 280 -23.56 21.37 7.78
C GLU A 280 -23.23 21.85 6.37
N VAL A 281 -24.24 21.97 5.49
CA VAL A 281 -24.06 22.38 4.09
C VAL A 281 -25.03 23.50 3.77
N GLU A 282 -24.50 24.62 3.26
CA GLU A 282 -25.26 25.73 2.72
C GLU A 282 -25.03 25.84 1.22
N LEU A 283 -26.06 25.66 0.42
CA LEU A 283 -26.00 25.75 -1.03
C LEU A 283 -26.15 27.22 -1.45
N VAL A 284 -25.04 27.87 -1.76
CA VAL A 284 -24.97 29.30 -2.08
C VAL A 284 -25.44 29.58 -3.51
N GLY A 285 -25.12 28.69 -4.48
CA GLY A 285 -25.48 28.92 -5.87
C GLY A 285 -25.02 27.80 -6.80
N ILE A 286 -25.49 27.91 -8.05
CA ILE A 286 -25.09 27.09 -9.18
C ILE A 286 -24.22 27.98 -10.09
N GLU A 287 -22.99 27.51 -10.37
CA GLU A 287 -22.14 28.17 -11.37
C GLU A 287 -22.57 27.76 -12.78
N LYS A 288 -22.75 28.74 -13.66
CA LYS A 288 -23.11 28.55 -15.07
C LYS A 288 -21.86 28.30 -15.93
#